data_eff5562dca0d545a0e46768e9be85443
#
_entry.id   eff5562dca0d545a0e46768e9be85443
#
_cell.length_a   1.000
_cell.length_b   1.000
_cell.length_c   1.000
_cell.angle_alpha   90.00
_cell.angle_beta   90.00
_cell.angle_gamma   90.00
#
_symmetry.space_group_name_H-M   'P 1'
#
loop_
_entity.id
_entity.type
_entity.pdbx_description
1 polymer ?
#
loop_
_entity_poly.entity_id
_entity_poly.type
_entity_poly.pdbx_seq_one_letter_code
_entity_poly.pdbx_strand_id
1 'polypeptide(L)'
;AASDVYKRQDGRPANPSGPTNIVEGLRDFNGGYYRQRNNNFDAKISLEWKVPQVEGLSIKSYASLVYDTTFSKDWKKSFNQFTLNTQTGEYDVEAATPLDTPSDTKLTVGTYYSNAYVLQESINYERSFGDHNVSALLLAEVQKRQGEDVNATRQDFQSTAIDQLNAGSRKNQEANGGEFRENRLGFVGRFNYDYQSKYFIESTYRYDGSSRFAPGKEWGLFPSLSLGWRLSEESFFESLKEVVPELKLRASVGTAGFDGNTSYEWLGGFNYSFFYALNNDGTILT
;
A
#
# COMPACT_ATOMS: atom_id res chain seq x y z
N ALA A 1 31.48 -9.68 21.55
CA ALA A 1 31.50 -11.08 21.98
C ALA A 1 30.95 -12.03 20.91
N ALA A 2 29.77 -11.81 20.29
CA ALA A 2 29.27 -12.70 19.23
C ALA A 2 30.07 -12.57 17.92
N SER A 3 30.70 -11.43 17.65
CA SER A 3 31.53 -11.20 16.47
C SER A 3 32.80 -12.02 16.41
N ASP A 4 33.32 -12.45 17.58
CA ASP A 4 34.62 -13.13 17.68
C ASP A 4 34.51 -14.62 17.35
N VAL A 5 33.32 -15.20 17.43
CA VAL A 5 33.06 -16.61 17.08
C VAL A 5 33.21 -16.86 15.58
N TYR A 6 33.02 -15.84 14.78
CA TYR A 6 33.08 -15.91 13.32
C TYR A 6 34.37 -15.34 12.71
N LYS A 7 35.36 -15.05 13.56
CA LYS A 7 36.67 -14.65 13.14
C LYS A 7 37.70 -15.71 13.45
N ARG A 8 38.69 -15.81 12.62
CA ARG A 8 39.89 -16.60 12.85
C ARG A 8 40.84 -15.85 13.85
N GLN A 9 41.79 -16.58 14.39
CA GLN A 9 42.77 -16.00 15.34
C GLN A 9 43.57 -14.82 14.74
N ASP A 10 43.74 -14.80 13.42
CA ASP A 10 44.40 -13.72 12.66
C ASP A 10 43.46 -12.58 12.29
N GLY A 11 42.19 -12.62 12.73
CA GLY A 11 41.18 -11.60 12.48
C GLY A 11 40.45 -11.71 11.14
N ARG A 12 40.76 -12.70 10.30
CA ARG A 12 40.08 -12.92 9.04
C ARG A 12 38.66 -13.46 9.23
N PRO A 13 37.71 -13.12 8.37
CA PRO A 13 36.36 -13.67 8.41
C PRO A 13 36.39 -15.19 8.29
N ALA A 14 35.72 -15.90 9.19
CA ALA A 14 35.58 -17.35 9.15
C ALA A 14 34.29 -17.74 8.42
N ASN A 15 34.33 -18.85 7.70
CA ASN A 15 33.12 -19.52 7.22
C ASN A 15 32.61 -20.51 8.29
N PRO A 16 31.50 -20.24 8.98
CA PRO A 16 31.03 -21.03 10.11
C PRO A 16 30.18 -22.24 9.71
N SER A 17 30.33 -22.84 8.56
CA SER A 17 29.49 -23.96 8.09
C SER A 17 28.23 -23.56 7.31
N GLY A 18 28.27 -22.48 6.55
CA GLY A 18 27.16 -22.09 5.70
C GLY A 18 27.61 -21.03 4.70
N PRO A 19 26.85 -20.82 3.65
CA PRO A 19 27.25 -19.96 2.54
C PRO A 19 27.35 -18.49 2.87
N THR A 20 27.05 -18.04 4.10
CA THR A 20 27.00 -16.62 4.44
C THR A 20 27.48 -16.32 5.84
N ASN A 21 28.50 -15.50 5.98
CA ASN A 21 28.85 -14.87 7.26
C ASN A 21 28.12 -13.52 7.38
N ILE A 22 26.93 -13.53 7.98
CA ILE A 22 26.09 -12.35 8.15
C ILE A 22 26.81 -11.27 8.97
N VAL A 23 27.61 -11.67 9.96
CA VAL A 23 28.31 -10.73 10.84
C VAL A 23 29.38 -9.94 10.07
N GLU A 24 30.12 -10.61 9.20
CA GLU A 24 31.13 -9.94 8.39
C GLU A 24 30.50 -9.09 7.27
N GLY A 25 29.40 -9.53 6.71
CA GLY A 25 28.64 -8.75 5.74
C GLY A 25 28.10 -7.44 6.31
N LEU A 26 27.77 -7.41 7.61
CA LEU A 26 27.31 -6.22 8.32
C LEU A 26 28.44 -5.33 8.82
N ARG A 27 29.65 -5.88 8.95
CA ARG A 27 30.78 -5.14 9.49
C ARG A 27 31.32 -4.14 8.46
N ASP A 28 31.47 -2.87 8.88
CA ASP A 28 32.07 -1.79 8.08
C ASP A 28 31.48 -1.67 6.65
N PHE A 29 30.22 -2.10 6.49
CA PHE A 29 29.55 -2.16 5.20
C PHE A 29 30.27 -3.04 4.15
N ASN A 30 30.98 -4.08 4.58
CA ASN A 30 31.69 -4.97 3.65
C ASN A 30 30.75 -5.60 2.64
N GLY A 31 29.53 -6.01 3.05
CA GLY A 31 28.49 -6.54 2.17
C GLY A 31 27.73 -5.50 1.36
N GLY A 32 28.04 -4.21 1.56
CA GLY A 32 27.32 -3.12 0.89
C GLY A 32 26.33 -2.41 1.79
N TYR A 33 25.30 -1.81 1.21
CA TYR A 33 24.26 -1.08 1.95
C TYR A 33 22.96 -1.00 1.15
N TYR A 34 21.85 -0.85 1.88
CA TYR A 34 20.58 -0.40 1.33
C TYR A 34 20.25 0.99 1.89
N ARG A 35 19.96 1.93 1.01
CA ARG A 35 19.52 3.28 1.38
C ARG A 35 18.20 3.58 0.69
N GLN A 36 17.26 4.13 1.45
CA GLN A 36 15.99 4.56 0.92
C GLN A 36 15.67 5.96 1.45
N ARG A 37 15.18 6.80 0.58
CA ARG A 37 14.67 8.13 0.91
C ARG A 37 13.25 8.25 0.41
N ASN A 38 12.33 8.46 1.34
CA ASN A 38 10.93 8.68 1.07
C ASN A 38 10.62 10.15 1.31
N ASN A 39 9.94 10.78 0.37
CA ASN A 39 9.37 12.10 0.56
C ASN A 39 7.86 11.97 0.34
N ASN A 40 7.09 12.53 1.25
CA ASN A 40 5.65 12.61 1.19
C ASN A 40 5.25 14.09 1.26
N PHE A 41 4.37 14.48 0.37
CA PHE A 41 3.71 15.78 0.40
C PHE A 41 2.21 15.57 0.43
N ASP A 42 1.55 16.08 1.46
CA ASP A 42 0.11 15.98 1.69
C ASP A 42 -0.47 17.38 1.84
N ALA A 43 -1.36 17.76 0.93
CA ALA A 43 -2.06 19.04 0.95
C ALA A 43 -3.57 18.80 0.96
N LYS A 44 -4.26 19.52 1.85
CA LYS A 44 -5.72 19.45 2.00
C LYS A 44 -6.31 20.83 2.09
N ILE A 45 -7.43 21.05 1.41
CA ILE A 45 -8.22 22.26 1.52
C ILE A 45 -9.69 21.89 1.71
N SER A 46 -10.37 22.61 2.56
CA SER A 46 -11.82 22.44 2.78
C SER A 46 -12.46 23.82 2.89
N LEU A 47 -13.50 24.02 2.11
CA LEU A 47 -14.32 25.21 2.12
C LEU A 47 -15.76 24.81 2.47
N GLU A 48 -16.35 25.49 3.41
CA GLU A 48 -17.75 25.31 3.79
C GLU A 48 -18.49 26.64 3.69
N TRP A 49 -19.59 26.61 2.95
CA TRP A 49 -20.51 27.72 2.85
C TRP A 49 -21.84 27.35 3.49
N LYS A 50 -22.19 28.02 4.59
CA LYS A 50 -23.50 27.96 5.21
C LYS A 50 -24.44 28.89 4.47
N VAL A 51 -25.50 28.34 3.89
CA VAL A 51 -26.44 29.09 3.06
C VAL A 51 -27.33 29.97 3.94
N PRO A 52 -27.18 31.30 3.92
CA PRO A 52 -27.87 32.16 4.90
C PRO A 52 -29.40 32.13 4.79
N GLN A 53 -29.93 31.83 3.57
CA GLN A 53 -31.36 31.83 3.30
C GLN A 53 -32.09 30.56 3.73
N VAL A 54 -31.34 29.48 4.00
CA VAL A 54 -31.89 28.18 4.35
C VAL A 54 -31.22 27.68 5.62
N GLU A 55 -31.92 27.78 6.73
CA GLU A 55 -31.42 27.31 8.01
C GLU A 55 -31.07 25.82 7.98
N GLY A 56 -29.86 25.48 8.42
CA GLY A 56 -29.37 24.11 8.43
C GLY A 56 -28.74 23.61 7.13
N LEU A 57 -28.75 24.41 6.06
CA LEU A 57 -28.13 24.03 4.79
C LEU A 57 -26.68 24.50 4.69
N SER A 58 -25.77 23.58 4.37
CA SER A 58 -24.39 23.90 4.02
C SER A 58 -23.92 23.15 2.78
N ILE A 59 -23.00 23.76 2.04
CA ILE A 59 -22.30 23.16 0.91
C ILE A 59 -20.82 23.11 1.29
N LYS A 60 -20.19 21.96 1.11
CA LYS A 60 -18.79 21.78 1.45
C LYS A 60 -18.03 21.18 0.28
N SER A 61 -16.96 21.88 -0.12
CA SER A 61 -15.97 21.43 -1.07
C SER A 61 -14.72 20.97 -0.32
N TYR A 62 -14.20 19.84 -0.68
CA TYR A 62 -12.96 19.28 -0.13
C TYR A 62 -12.06 18.80 -1.25
N ALA A 63 -10.79 19.18 -1.17
CA ALA A 63 -9.75 18.67 -2.06
C ALA A 63 -8.54 18.19 -1.26
N SER A 64 -7.99 17.06 -1.65
CA SER A 64 -6.77 16.47 -1.09
C SER A 64 -5.83 16.05 -2.22
N LEU A 65 -4.55 16.36 -2.06
CA LEU A 65 -3.47 15.92 -2.93
C LEU A 65 -2.41 15.26 -2.06
N VAL A 66 -2.06 14.03 -2.40
CA VAL A 66 -0.92 13.31 -1.82
C VAL A 66 0.09 13.03 -2.93
N TYR A 67 1.34 13.32 -2.69
CA TYR A 67 2.43 13.04 -3.60
C TYR A 67 3.56 12.34 -2.87
N ASP A 68 3.88 11.13 -3.29
CA ASP A 68 4.90 10.28 -2.71
C ASP A 68 6.02 10.04 -3.70
N THR A 69 7.25 10.16 -3.23
CA THR A 69 8.43 9.75 -3.98
C THR A 69 9.33 8.87 -3.12
N THR A 70 9.83 7.81 -3.70
CA THR A 70 10.83 6.95 -3.09
C THR A 70 12.01 6.85 -4.03
N PHE A 71 13.19 7.09 -3.49
CA PHE A 71 14.46 6.77 -4.13
C PHE A 71 15.15 5.71 -3.31
N SER A 72 15.56 4.61 -3.94
CA SER A 72 16.26 3.50 -3.30
C SER A 72 17.59 3.22 -4.00
N LYS A 73 18.56 2.79 -3.22
CA LYS A 73 19.86 2.37 -3.69
C LYS A 73 20.29 1.14 -2.90
N ASP A 74 20.38 0.00 -3.57
CA ASP A 74 20.81 -1.28 -3.03
C ASP A 74 22.18 -1.61 -3.65
N TRP A 75 23.23 -1.42 -2.85
CA TRP A 75 24.60 -1.69 -3.21
C TRP A 75 25.06 -2.95 -2.51
N LYS A 76 25.20 -4.03 -3.25
CA LYS A 76 25.70 -5.31 -2.75
C LYS A 76 27.12 -5.51 -3.21
N LYS A 77 28.02 -5.73 -2.27
CA LYS A 77 29.43 -6.03 -2.53
C LYS A 77 29.69 -7.48 -2.18
N SER A 78 30.46 -8.14 -3.02
CA SER A 78 31.04 -9.42 -2.64
C SER A 78 32.16 -9.20 -1.64
N PHE A 79 32.33 -10.13 -0.73
CA PHE A 79 33.44 -10.19 0.20
C PHE A 79 33.90 -11.64 0.36
N ASN A 80 35.19 -11.82 0.69
CA ASN A 80 35.75 -13.15 0.83
C ASN A 80 35.62 -13.68 2.24
N GLN A 81 35.36 -14.96 2.36
CA GLN A 81 35.50 -15.74 3.58
C GLN A 81 36.70 -16.66 3.44
N PHE A 82 37.22 -17.12 4.57
CA PHE A 82 38.44 -17.93 4.62
C PHE A 82 38.20 -19.22 5.42
N THR A 83 38.58 -20.35 4.83
CA THR A 83 38.59 -21.64 5.50
C THR A 83 40.02 -22.09 5.72
N LEU A 84 40.35 -22.53 6.96
CA LEU A 84 41.67 -23.06 7.25
C LEU A 84 41.81 -24.46 6.63
N ASN A 85 42.78 -24.61 5.76
CA ASN A 85 43.21 -25.89 5.29
C ASN A 85 44.07 -26.55 6.40
N THR A 86 43.53 -27.55 7.04
CA THR A 86 44.20 -28.20 8.18
C THR A 86 45.39 -29.07 7.73
N GLN A 87 45.50 -29.38 6.47
CA GLN A 87 46.63 -30.16 5.94
C GLN A 87 47.83 -29.28 5.57
N THR A 88 47.58 -28.10 5.04
CA THR A 88 48.68 -27.17 4.64
C THR A 88 48.95 -26.08 5.70
N GLY A 89 48.02 -25.83 6.58
CA GLY A 89 48.08 -24.71 7.53
C GLY A 89 47.77 -23.34 6.90
N GLU A 90 47.41 -23.32 5.61
CA GLU A 90 47.10 -22.10 4.88
C GLU A 90 45.57 -21.84 4.86
N TYR A 91 45.18 -20.62 4.50
CA TYR A 91 43.77 -20.22 4.36
C TYR A 91 43.33 -20.24 2.95
N ASP A 92 42.40 -21.14 2.63
CA ASP A 92 41.69 -21.15 1.34
C ASP A 92 40.63 -20.04 1.35
N VAL A 93 40.53 -19.35 0.22
CA VAL A 93 39.56 -18.26 0.01
C VAL A 93 38.25 -18.86 -0.49
N GLU A 94 37.17 -18.60 0.21
CA GLU A 94 35.81 -18.92 -0.21
C GLU A 94 35.03 -17.63 -0.49
N ALA A 95 34.36 -17.56 -1.65
CA ALA A 95 33.50 -16.43 -1.94
C ALA A 95 32.26 -16.46 -1.02
N ALA A 96 31.93 -15.34 -0.45
CA ALA A 96 30.73 -15.23 0.38
C ALA A 96 29.51 -14.94 -0.48
N THR A 97 28.45 -15.66 -0.21
CA THR A 97 27.14 -15.32 -0.76
C THR A 97 26.61 -13.99 -0.18
N PRO A 98 25.70 -13.33 -0.84
CA PRO A 98 24.78 -13.88 -1.87
C PRO A 98 25.34 -13.91 -3.29
N LEU A 99 26.59 -13.56 -3.48
CA LEU A 99 27.21 -13.43 -4.79
C LEU A 99 28.24 -14.55 -4.95
N ASP A 100 28.07 -15.38 -5.96
CA ASP A 100 28.86 -16.60 -6.16
C ASP A 100 30.30 -16.35 -6.58
N THR A 101 30.61 -15.13 -7.00
CA THR A 101 31.96 -14.73 -7.42
C THR A 101 32.34 -13.34 -6.90
N PRO A 102 33.64 -13.04 -6.69
CA PRO A 102 34.09 -11.72 -6.30
C PRO A 102 33.72 -10.60 -7.26
N SER A 103 33.46 -10.94 -8.53
CA SER A 103 33.04 -9.99 -9.55
C SER A 103 31.56 -9.59 -9.49
N ASP A 104 30.75 -10.28 -8.70
CA ASP A 104 29.29 -10.11 -8.69
C ASP A 104 28.79 -8.94 -7.84
N THR A 105 29.62 -7.94 -7.62
CA THR A 105 29.16 -6.68 -7.02
C THR A 105 28.01 -6.12 -7.84
N LYS A 106 26.89 -5.85 -7.16
CA LYS A 106 25.62 -5.48 -7.80
C LYS A 106 25.10 -4.15 -7.25
N LEU A 107 24.70 -3.26 -8.13
CA LEU A 107 23.99 -2.05 -7.79
C LEU A 107 22.60 -2.05 -8.42
N THR A 108 21.59 -1.91 -7.59
CA THR A 108 20.22 -1.61 -8.01
C THR A 108 19.84 -0.21 -7.54
N VAL A 109 19.38 0.62 -8.46
CA VAL A 109 18.81 1.94 -8.17
C VAL A 109 17.37 1.92 -8.60
N GLY A 110 16.49 2.30 -7.69
CA GLY A 110 15.05 2.35 -7.91
C GLY A 110 14.47 3.73 -7.63
N THR A 111 13.50 4.11 -8.43
CA THR A 111 12.64 5.26 -8.18
C THR A 111 11.20 4.82 -8.24
N TYR A 112 10.41 5.31 -7.32
CA TYR A 112 8.95 5.18 -7.31
C TYR A 112 8.35 6.54 -7.05
N TYR A 113 7.34 6.90 -7.82
CA TYR A 113 6.50 8.01 -7.45
C TYR A 113 5.02 7.63 -7.56
N SER A 114 4.20 8.23 -6.72
CA SER A 114 2.75 8.16 -6.86
C SER A 114 2.11 9.50 -6.51
N ASN A 115 0.99 9.75 -7.13
CA ASN A 115 0.11 10.81 -6.69
C ASN A 115 -1.33 10.29 -6.56
N ALA A 116 -2.01 10.85 -5.58
CA ALA A 116 -3.41 10.60 -5.35
C ALA A 116 -4.12 11.92 -5.07
N TYR A 117 -5.28 12.12 -5.65
CA TYR A 117 -6.14 13.22 -5.31
C TYR A 117 -7.58 12.79 -5.12
N VAL A 118 -8.22 13.48 -4.19
CA VAL A 118 -9.62 13.30 -3.85
C VAL A 118 -10.29 14.66 -3.96
N LEU A 119 -11.39 14.71 -4.69
CA LEU A 119 -12.29 15.86 -4.73
C LEU A 119 -13.65 15.41 -4.21
N GLN A 120 -14.22 16.15 -3.29
CA GLN A 120 -15.54 15.89 -2.74
C GLN A 120 -16.37 17.17 -2.74
N GLU A 121 -17.58 17.07 -3.23
CA GLU A 121 -18.61 18.09 -3.11
C GLU A 121 -19.78 17.51 -2.32
N SER A 122 -20.20 18.21 -1.27
CA SER A 122 -21.33 17.74 -0.46
C SER A 122 -22.32 18.85 -0.16
N ILE A 123 -23.57 18.46 -0.12
CA ILE A 123 -24.70 19.26 0.35
C ILE A 123 -25.18 18.60 1.63
N ASN A 124 -25.17 19.36 2.72
CA ASN A 124 -25.58 18.92 4.03
C ASN A 124 -26.76 19.76 4.49
N TYR A 125 -27.77 19.10 4.99
CA TYR A 125 -28.92 19.73 5.62
C TYR A 125 -29.15 19.11 6.98
N GLU A 126 -29.27 19.94 8.01
CA GLU A 126 -29.53 19.52 9.38
C GLU A 126 -30.47 20.52 10.06
N ARG A 127 -31.61 20.03 10.54
CA ARG A 127 -32.60 20.90 11.16
C ARG A 127 -33.47 20.13 12.14
N SER A 128 -33.86 20.84 13.24
CA SER A 128 -34.83 20.38 14.22
C SER A 128 -36.13 21.15 14.06
N PHE A 129 -37.25 20.44 14.10
CA PHE A 129 -38.62 20.95 14.06
C PHE A 129 -39.41 20.43 15.26
N GLY A 130 -39.31 21.12 16.41
CA GLY A 130 -39.85 20.59 17.65
C GLY A 130 -39.21 19.26 18.03
N ASP A 131 -39.99 18.20 18.10
CA ASP A 131 -39.54 16.85 18.45
C ASP A 131 -38.90 16.08 17.29
N HIS A 132 -38.87 16.65 16.10
CA HIS A 132 -38.37 16.01 14.88
C HIS A 132 -36.98 16.55 14.53
N ASN A 133 -35.98 15.68 14.38
CA ASN A 133 -34.67 16.02 13.89
C ASN A 133 -34.43 15.33 12.55
N VAL A 134 -33.99 16.09 11.57
CA VAL A 134 -33.74 15.64 10.23
C VAL A 134 -32.29 15.99 9.84
N SER A 135 -31.54 15.05 9.32
CA SER A 135 -30.32 15.36 8.61
C SER A 135 -30.23 14.60 7.27
N ALA A 136 -29.72 15.29 6.28
CA ALA A 136 -29.51 14.74 4.94
C ALA A 136 -28.14 15.13 4.42
N LEU A 137 -27.47 14.21 3.74
CA LEU A 137 -26.20 14.40 3.04
C LEU A 137 -26.35 13.89 1.63
N LEU A 138 -25.95 14.70 0.65
CA LEU A 138 -25.63 14.29 -0.70
C LEU A 138 -24.15 14.59 -0.94
N LEU A 139 -23.39 13.62 -1.41
CA LEU A 139 -21.96 13.75 -1.67
C LEU A 139 -21.61 13.13 -3.02
N ALA A 140 -20.82 13.84 -3.81
CA ALA A 140 -20.12 13.32 -4.97
C ALA A 140 -18.61 13.31 -4.68
N GLU A 141 -17.94 12.21 -4.99
CA GLU A 141 -16.51 12.03 -4.75
C GLU A 141 -15.83 11.51 -5.99
N VAL A 142 -14.71 12.13 -6.35
CA VAL A 142 -13.77 11.64 -7.37
C VAL A 142 -12.47 11.31 -6.68
N GLN A 143 -11.97 10.11 -6.88
CA GLN A 143 -10.64 9.69 -6.46
C GLN A 143 -9.83 9.24 -7.68
N LYS A 144 -8.61 9.75 -7.80
CA LYS A 144 -7.63 9.25 -8.76
C LYS A 144 -6.33 8.96 -8.07
N ARG A 145 -5.74 7.84 -8.43
CA ARG A 145 -4.43 7.41 -7.96
C ARG A 145 -3.64 6.87 -9.13
N GLN A 146 -2.41 7.30 -9.25
CA GLN A 146 -1.49 6.78 -10.24
C GLN A 146 -0.07 6.74 -9.67
N GLY A 147 0.72 5.85 -10.20
CA GLY A 147 2.12 5.74 -9.82
C GLY A 147 2.91 4.98 -10.87
N GLU A 148 4.21 5.13 -10.78
CA GLU A 148 5.18 4.56 -11.69
C GLU A 148 6.43 4.18 -10.89
N ASP A 149 7.01 3.05 -11.23
CA ASP A 149 8.31 2.66 -10.72
C ASP A 149 9.27 2.33 -11.87
N VAL A 150 10.54 2.62 -11.62
CA VAL A 150 11.63 2.24 -12.51
C VAL A 150 12.79 1.75 -11.66
N ASN A 151 13.31 0.58 -12.00
CA ASN A 151 14.47 0.00 -11.37
C ASN A 151 15.53 -0.31 -12.44
N ALA A 152 16.78 0.05 -12.16
CA ALA A 152 17.92 -0.28 -13.01
C ALA A 152 19.00 -0.98 -12.18
N THR A 153 19.56 -2.03 -12.76
CA THR A 153 20.59 -2.86 -12.11
C THR A 153 21.79 -3.02 -13.04
N ARG A 154 22.98 -2.93 -12.46
CA ARG A 154 24.23 -3.36 -13.08
C ARG A 154 25.04 -4.20 -12.11
N GLN A 155 25.88 -5.04 -12.69
CA GLN A 155 26.78 -5.97 -12.00
C GLN A 155 28.22 -5.79 -12.49
N ASP A 156 29.14 -6.61 -11.99
CA ASP A 156 30.53 -6.69 -12.43
C ASP A 156 31.26 -5.34 -12.35
N PHE A 157 31.26 -4.72 -11.17
CA PHE A 157 31.99 -3.49 -10.91
C PHE A 157 33.50 -3.78 -10.77
N GLN A 158 34.33 -3.06 -11.51
CA GLN A 158 35.80 -3.17 -11.37
C GLN A 158 36.30 -2.64 -10.01
N SER A 159 35.56 -1.77 -9.40
CA SER A 159 35.90 -1.20 -8.08
C SER A 159 34.66 -1.11 -7.19
N THR A 160 34.78 -1.58 -5.96
CA THR A 160 33.74 -1.44 -4.92
C THR A 160 33.68 -0.04 -4.30
N ALA A 161 34.61 0.86 -4.67
CA ALA A 161 34.61 2.24 -4.19
C ALA A 161 33.63 3.16 -4.96
N ILE A 162 33.14 2.73 -6.14
CA ILE A 162 32.27 3.55 -6.99
C ILE A 162 30.91 2.87 -7.11
N ASP A 163 29.93 3.40 -6.42
CA ASP A 163 28.55 2.93 -6.37
C ASP A 163 27.64 3.71 -7.35
N GLN A 164 28.06 3.79 -8.61
CA GLN A 164 27.36 4.48 -9.69
C GLN A 164 26.99 3.47 -10.79
N LEU A 165 25.75 3.51 -11.29
CA LEU A 165 25.30 2.58 -12.33
C LEU A 165 26.23 2.54 -13.56
N ASN A 166 26.73 3.70 -13.99
CA ASN A 166 27.61 3.80 -15.14
C ASN A 166 29.00 3.15 -14.96
N ALA A 167 29.40 2.85 -13.72
CA ALA A 167 30.64 2.16 -13.40
C ALA A 167 30.52 0.63 -13.49
N GLY A 168 29.31 0.09 -13.49
CA GLY A 168 29.08 -1.34 -13.67
C GLY A 168 29.12 -1.75 -15.13
N SER A 169 29.32 -3.06 -15.37
CA SER A 169 29.36 -3.66 -16.69
C SER A 169 28.07 -3.41 -17.47
N ARG A 170 28.17 -3.21 -18.76
CA ARG A 170 27.03 -3.19 -19.69
C ARG A 170 26.54 -4.58 -20.07
N LYS A 171 27.30 -5.61 -19.77
CA LYS A 171 27.02 -6.98 -20.19
C LYS A 171 25.79 -7.57 -19.46
N ASN A 172 25.68 -7.31 -18.15
CA ASN A 172 24.61 -7.84 -17.30
C ASN A 172 23.81 -6.67 -16.71
N GLN A 173 23.13 -5.91 -17.58
CA GLN A 173 22.27 -4.81 -17.16
C GLN A 173 20.81 -5.23 -17.24
N GLU A 174 20.04 -4.84 -16.25
CA GLU A 174 18.61 -5.07 -16.16
C GLU A 174 17.90 -3.74 -15.94
N ALA A 175 16.74 -3.59 -16.54
CA ALA A 175 15.83 -2.48 -16.27
C ALA A 175 14.41 -3.02 -16.23
N ASN A 176 13.69 -2.67 -15.18
CA ASN A 176 12.28 -3.01 -14.97
C ASN A 176 11.53 -1.77 -14.55
N GLY A 177 10.25 -1.74 -14.85
CA GLY A 177 9.37 -0.68 -14.39
C GLY A 177 7.91 -1.04 -14.66
N GLY A 178 7.03 -0.34 -13.99
CA GLY A 178 5.60 -0.50 -14.13
C GLY A 178 4.87 0.80 -13.84
N GLU A 179 3.63 0.86 -14.26
CA GLU A 179 2.71 1.94 -13.91
C GLU A 179 1.36 1.38 -13.47
N PHE A 180 0.66 2.13 -12.65
CA PHE A 180 -0.73 1.86 -12.33
C PHE A 180 -1.56 3.14 -12.36
N ARG A 181 -2.84 2.99 -12.69
CA ARG A 181 -3.83 4.07 -12.66
C ARG A 181 -5.13 3.52 -12.11
N GLU A 182 -5.70 4.21 -11.15
CA GLU A 182 -6.95 3.85 -10.51
C GLU A 182 -7.85 5.08 -10.42
N ASN A 183 -9.07 4.94 -10.87
CA ASN A 183 -10.07 5.99 -10.78
C ASN A 183 -11.31 5.42 -10.09
N ARG A 184 -11.88 6.21 -9.18
CA ARG A 184 -13.16 5.93 -8.54
C ARG A 184 -14.03 7.16 -8.59
N LEU A 185 -15.31 6.94 -8.78
CA LEU A 185 -16.34 7.96 -8.71
C LEU A 185 -17.47 7.42 -7.83
N GLY A 186 -17.82 8.15 -6.79
CA GLY A 186 -18.85 7.75 -5.84
C GLY A 186 -19.89 8.83 -5.64
N PHE A 187 -21.14 8.39 -5.51
CA PHE A 187 -22.26 9.22 -5.06
C PHE A 187 -22.83 8.62 -3.77
N VAL A 188 -22.99 9.46 -2.77
CA VAL A 188 -23.50 9.05 -1.46
C VAL A 188 -24.72 9.89 -1.13
N GLY A 189 -25.81 9.23 -0.78
CA GLY A 189 -26.96 9.82 -0.16
C GLY A 189 -27.14 9.24 1.25
N ARG A 190 -27.28 10.08 2.25
CA ARG A 190 -27.62 9.67 3.62
C ARG A 190 -28.79 10.51 4.12
N PHE A 191 -29.73 9.86 4.75
CA PHE A 191 -30.87 10.48 5.39
C PHE A 191 -31.00 9.92 6.79
N ASN A 192 -31.05 10.80 7.79
CA ASN A 192 -31.32 10.47 9.18
C ASN A 192 -32.56 11.22 9.63
N TYR A 193 -33.37 10.53 10.38
CA TYR A 193 -34.52 11.10 11.03
C TYR A 193 -34.62 10.53 12.44
N ASP A 194 -34.85 11.38 13.43
CA ASP A 194 -35.25 10.94 14.74
C ASP A 194 -36.47 11.73 15.22
N TYR A 195 -37.31 11.03 15.98
CA TYR A 195 -38.48 11.59 16.64
C TYR A 195 -38.33 11.46 18.14
N GLN A 196 -38.38 12.60 18.84
CA GLN A 196 -38.26 12.73 20.30
C GLN A 196 -36.97 12.07 20.85
N SER A 197 -35.96 11.92 20.06
CA SER A 197 -34.75 11.15 20.41
C SER A 197 -35.07 9.72 20.89
N LYS A 198 -36.22 9.17 20.53
CA LYS A 198 -36.70 7.82 20.85
C LYS A 198 -36.62 6.88 19.68
N TYR A 199 -37.10 7.33 18.52
CA TYR A 199 -37.17 6.53 17.28
C TYR A 199 -36.21 7.07 16.26
N PHE A 200 -35.37 6.21 15.72
CA PHE A 200 -34.31 6.59 14.81
C PHE A 200 -34.42 5.79 13.53
N ILE A 201 -34.31 6.48 12.40
CA ILE A 201 -34.21 5.87 11.06
C ILE A 201 -32.99 6.48 10.37
N GLU A 202 -32.10 5.62 9.85
CA GLU A 202 -31.03 6.02 8.98
C GLU A 202 -31.11 5.21 7.69
N SER A 203 -31.03 5.89 6.57
CA SER A 203 -30.92 5.27 5.24
C SER A 203 -29.71 5.83 4.52
N THR A 204 -28.87 4.94 3.98
CA THR A 204 -27.69 5.32 3.19
C THR A 204 -27.70 4.60 1.85
N TYR A 205 -27.37 5.32 0.81
CA TYR A 205 -27.21 4.81 -0.55
C TYR A 205 -25.83 5.22 -1.04
N ARG A 206 -25.05 4.25 -1.49
CA ARG A 206 -23.79 4.50 -2.20
C ARG A 206 -23.88 3.92 -3.60
N TYR A 207 -23.52 4.71 -4.59
CA TYR A 207 -23.40 4.30 -5.98
C TYR A 207 -21.98 4.58 -6.42
N ASP A 208 -21.15 3.53 -6.44
CA ASP A 208 -19.72 3.63 -6.63
C ASP A 208 -19.31 2.99 -7.96
N GLY A 209 -18.48 3.70 -8.72
CA GLY A 209 -17.82 3.23 -9.92
C GLY A 209 -16.32 3.10 -9.70
N SER A 210 -15.73 2.02 -10.23
CA SER A 210 -14.30 1.75 -10.16
C SER A 210 -13.74 1.30 -11.49
N SER A 211 -12.62 1.91 -11.91
CA SER A 211 -11.90 1.52 -13.13
C SER A 211 -11.25 0.14 -13.06
N ARG A 212 -11.29 -0.51 -11.90
CA ARG A 212 -10.77 -1.88 -11.72
C ARG A 212 -11.62 -2.93 -12.40
N PHE A 213 -12.90 -2.63 -12.63
CA PHE A 213 -13.85 -3.54 -13.27
C PHE A 213 -13.90 -3.36 -14.78
N ALA A 214 -14.38 -4.39 -15.46
CA ALA A 214 -14.56 -4.38 -16.90
C ALA A 214 -15.56 -3.31 -17.36
N PRO A 215 -15.40 -2.77 -18.59
CA PRO A 215 -16.35 -1.86 -19.19
C PRO A 215 -17.79 -2.40 -19.12
N GLY A 216 -18.71 -1.56 -18.62
CA GLY A 216 -20.12 -1.90 -18.40
C GLY A 216 -20.41 -2.63 -17.08
N LYS A 217 -19.41 -2.88 -16.24
CA LYS A 217 -19.54 -3.51 -14.90
C LYS A 217 -18.88 -2.68 -13.79
N GLU A 218 -18.54 -1.46 -14.08
CA GLU A 218 -17.78 -0.58 -13.17
C GLU A 218 -18.59 -0.13 -11.96
N TRP A 219 -19.91 -0.15 -12.06
CA TRP A 219 -20.82 0.47 -11.10
C TRP A 219 -21.51 -0.53 -10.19
N GLY A 220 -21.57 -0.20 -8.90
CA GLY A 220 -22.32 -0.94 -7.89
C GLY A 220 -23.16 -0.03 -7.01
N LEU A 221 -24.35 -0.49 -6.63
CA LEU A 221 -25.24 0.19 -5.69
C LEU A 221 -25.25 -0.56 -4.36
N PHE A 222 -25.01 0.18 -3.27
CA PHE A 222 -24.89 -0.35 -1.93
C PHE A 222 -25.82 0.41 -0.96
N PRO A 223 -27.11 -0.01 -0.89
CA PRO A 223 -28.06 0.56 0.06
C PRO A 223 -27.87 -0.02 1.46
N SER A 224 -28.23 0.78 2.47
CA SER A 224 -28.37 0.33 3.84
C SER A 224 -29.51 1.04 4.54
N LEU A 225 -30.13 0.35 5.50
CA LEU A 225 -31.18 0.86 6.38
C LEU A 225 -30.88 0.46 7.82
N SER A 226 -31.02 1.39 8.73
CA SER A 226 -30.87 1.18 10.17
C SER A 226 -32.06 1.78 10.90
N LEU A 227 -32.57 1.04 11.87
CA LEU A 227 -33.65 1.45 12.76
C LEU A 227 -33.14 1.40 14.20
N GLY A 228 -33.56 2.37 15.01
CA GLY A 228 -33.21 2.44 16.41
C GLY A 228 -34.42 2.81 17.25
N TRP A 229 -34.56 2.21 18.42
CA TRP A 229 -35.58 2.51 19.39
C TRP A 229 -34.98 2.60 20.78
N ARG A 230 -35.12 3.78 21.41
CA ARG A 230 -34.66 4.02 22.78
C ARG A 230 -35.83 3.73 23.75
N LEU A 231 -35.88 2.47 24.19
CA LEU A 231 -36.92 2.00 25.10
C LEU A 231 -36.89 2.74 26.44
N SER A 232 -35.70 3.14 26.90
CA SER A 232 -35.57 3.87 28.18
C SER A 232 -36.29 5.22 28.21
N GLU A 233 -36.67 5.76 27.05
CA GLU A 233 -37.43 7.03 26.97
C GLU A 233 -38.94 6.80 26.84
N GLU A 234 -39.41 5.55 26.88
CA GLU A 234 -40.84 5.26 26.90
C GLU A 234 -41.42 5.34 28.30
N SER A 235 -42.66 5.78 28.38
CA SER A 235 -43.38 5.95 29.67
C SER A 235 -43.51 4.64 30.48
N PHE A 236 -43.63 3.49 29.78
CA PHE A 236 -43.71 2.18 30.46
C PHE A 236 -42.36 1.75 31.06
N PHE A 237 -41.25 2.37 30.66
CA PHE A 237 -39.90 2.02 31.14
C PHE A 237 -39.49 2.83 32.38
N GLU A 238 -40.27 3.83 32.77
CA GLU A 238 -39.88 4.83 33.78
C GLU A 238 -39.52 4.19 35.14
N SER A 239 -40.26 3.15 35.55
CA SER A 239 -39.98 2.40 36.79
C SER A 239 -38.67 1.62 36.77
N LEU A 240 -38.13 1.34 35.60
CA LEU A 240 -36.90 0.59 35.41
C LEU A 240 -35.66 1.49 35.20
N LYS A 241 -35.85 2.80 35.00
CA LYS A 241 -34.75 3.76 34.74
C LYS A 241 -33.75 3.86 35.90
N GLU A 242 -34.18 3.62 37.13
CA GLU A 242 -33.28 3.63 38.30
C GLU A 242 -32.26 2.49 38.25
N VAL A 243 -32.61 1.35 37.65
CA VAL A 243 -31.75 0.16 37.52
C VAL A 243 -31.06 0.11 36.17
N VAL A 244 -31.78 0.47 35.11
CA VAL A 244 -31.28 0.49 33.72
C VAL A 244 -31.51 1.87 33.13
N PRO A 245 -30.57 2.81 33.30
CA PRO A 245 -30.76 4.22 32.92
C PRO A 245 -30.87 4.42 31.39
N GLU A 246 -30.26 3.53 30.59
CA GLU A 246 -30.37 3.61 29.14
C GLU A 246 -30.53 2.21 28.52
N LEU A 247 -31.59 2.06 27.72
CA LEU A 247 -31.80 0.86 26.89
C LEU A 247 -32.20 1.29 25.46
N LYS A 248 -31.37 0.94 24.49
CA LYS A 248 -31.62 1.21 23.07
C LYS A 248 -31.47 -0.07 22.23
N LEU A 249 -32.50 -0.39 21.47
CA LEU A 249 -32.47 -1.45 20.47
C LEU A 249 -32.06 -0.86 19.11
N ARG A 250 -31.27 -1.62 18.33
CA ARG A 250 -30.90 -1.27 16.97
C ARG A 250 -30.97 -2.49 16.06
N ALA A 251 -31.45 -2.28 14.86
CA ALA A 251 -31.41 -3.27 13.78
C ALA A 251 -30.94 -2.58 12.50
N SER A 252 -30.08 -3.25 11.73
CA SER A 252 -29.62 -2.73 10.47
C SER A 252 -29.47 -3.84 9.44
N VAL A 253 -29.69 -3.48 8.18
CA VAL A 253 -29.45 -4.32 7.01
C VAL A 253 -28.81 -3.46 5.93
N GLY A 254 -27.88 -4.03 5.18
CA GLY A 254 -27.22 -3.32 4.09
C GLY A 254 -26.36 -4.24 3.25
N THR A 255 -25.95 -3.70 2.11
CA THR A 255 -24.99 -4.34 1.22
C THR A 255 -23.68 -3.55 1.21
N ALA A 256 -22.57 -4.26 1.06
CA ALA A 256 -21.25 -3.67 0.90
C ALA A 256 -20.60 -4.25 -0.37
N GLY A 257 -19.80 -3.43 -1.04
CA GLY A 257 -19.01 -3.83 -2.20
C GLY A 257 -17.53 -3.88 -1.86
N PHE A 258 -16.81 -4.66 -2.63
CA PHE A 258 -15.36 -4.73 -2.61
C PHE A 258 -14.85 -4.73 -4.04
N ASP A 259 -13.91 -3.85 -4.37
CA ASP A 259 -13.40 -3.69 -5.74
C ASP A 259 -12.10 -4.47 -6.02
N GLY A 260 -11.81 -5.47 -5.20
CA GLY A 260 -10.66 -6.35 -5.37
C GLY A 260 -9.34 -5.73 -4.90
N ASN A 261 -8.29 -6.55 -4.86
CA ASN A 261 -6.94 -6.13 -4.51
C ASN A 261 -6.08 -5.79 -5.73
N THR A 262 -6.42 -6.37 -6.89
CA THR A 262 -5.66 -6.23 -8.12
C THR A 262 -6.43 -5.39 -9.13
N SER A 263 -5.76 -4.42 -9.74
CA SER A 263 -6.36 -3.59 -10.79
C SER A 263 -6.39 -4.36 -12.10
N TYR A 264 -7.48 -4.22 -12.86
CA TYR A 264 -7.63 -4.76 -14.22
C TYR A 264 -7.51 -6.27 -14.35
N GLU A 265 -7.90 -7.06 -13.34
CA GLU A 265 -7.91 -8.54 -13.39
C GLU A 265 -8.71 -9.13 -14.56
N TRP A 266 -9.63 -8.35 -15.12
CA TRP A 266 -10.44 -8.75 -16.28
C TRP A 266 -9.69 -8.67 -17.61
N LEU A 267 -8.51 -8.02 -17.65
CA LEU A 267 -7.65 -8.02 -18.83
C LEU A 267 -6.89 -9.34 -18.90
N GLY A 268 -7.04 -10.04 -20.02
CA GLY A 268 -6.17 -11.18 -20.31
C GLY A 268 -4.71 -10.73 -20.42
N GLY A 269 -3.84 -11.31 -19.61
CA GLY A 269 -2.41 -11.08 -19.66
C GLY A 269 -1.68 -12.25 -20.29
N PHE A 270 -0.63 -11.95 -21.06
CA PHE A 270 0.31 -12.97 -21.53
C PHE A 270 1.55 -12.96 -20.63
N ASN A 271 1.91 -14.14 -20.12
CA ASN A 271 3.14 -14.29 -19.36
C ASN A 271 4.25 -14.77 -20.31
N TYR A 272 5.22 -13.92 -20.56
CA TYR A 272 6.39 -14.24 -21.41
C TYR A 272 7.51 -14.97 -20.65
N SER A 273 7.29 -15.34 -19.39
CA SER A 273 8.30 -15.98 -18.54
C SER A 273 8.54 -17.46 -18.86
N PHE A 274 7.63 -18.07 -19.62
CA PHE A 274 7.77 -19.47 -20.03
C PHE A 274 8.08 -19.55 -21.52
N PHE A 275 9.34 -19.80 -21.82
CA PHE A 275 9.76 -20.17 -23.16
C PHE A 275 9.77 -21.70 -23.24
N TYR A 276 8.90 -22.24 -24.07
CA TYR A 276 9.00 -23.63 -24.45
C TYR A 276 9.80 -23.69 -25.75
N ALA A 277 10.97 -24.34 -25.71
CA ALA A 277 11.63 -24.72 -26.93
C ALA A 277 10.82 -25.87 -27.55
N LEU A 278 10.31 -25.68 -28.75
CA LEU A 278 9.60 -26.71 -29.51
C LEU A 278 10.54 -27.35 -30.51
N ASN A 279 10.47 -28.66 -30.65
CA ASN A 279 11.07 -29.36 -31.78
C ASN A 279 10.35 -28.98 -33.09
N ASN A 280 10.94 -29.31 -34.23
CA ASN A 280 10.32 -29.10 -35.53
C ASN A 280 8.99 -29.82 -35.73
N ASP A 281 8.64 -30.78 -34.88
CA ASP A 281 7.39 -31.49 -34.84
C ASP A 281 6.39 -30.89 -33.84
N GLY A 282 6.73 -29.79 -33.18
CA GLY A 282 5.87 -29.09 -32.18
C GLY A 282 5.89 -29.71 -30.78
N THR A 283 6.75 -30.69 -30.49
CA THR A 283 6.91 -31.24 -29.14
C THR A 283 7.77 -30.36 -28.26
N ILE A 284 7.46 -30.29 -26.94
CA ILE A 284 8.23 -29.51 -25.96
C ILE A 284 9.56 -30.25 -25.71
N LEU A 285 10.67 -29.52 -25.85
CA LEU A 285 11.98 -30.00 -25.40
C LEU A 285 12.00 -29.97 -23.86
N THR A 286 12.08 -31.13 -23.25
CA THR A 286 12.22 -31.34 -21.80
C THR A 286 13.69 -31.35 -21.39
#